data_11cca12b5f4a4b3ab4ea91578b30e92f
#
_entry.id   11cca12b5f4a4b3ab4ea91578b30e92f
#
_cell.length_a   1.000
_cell.length_b   1.000
_cell.length_c   1.000
_cell.angle_alpha   90.00
_cell.angle_beta   90.00
_cell.angle_gamma   90.00
#
_symmetry.space_group_name_H-M   'P 1'
#
loop_
_entity.id
_entity.type
_entity.pdbx_description
1 polymer ?
#
loop_
_entity_poly.entity_id
_entity_poly.type
_entity_poly.pdbx_seq_one_letter_code
_entity_poly.pdbx_strand_id
1 'polypeptide(L)'
;MLKNVAGSSFDEINLENGFRILEFQNSSDETLRFERNIDSTFIQMHFCLKGNSKFLFNNGNYSFDVLDKHSILLYNPQRDLPINLEIYPKTILVSLLISIEKFHSLFSKEANGKN
;
A
#
# COMPACT_ATOMS: atom_id res chain seq x y z
N MET A 1 8.40 3.63 10.09
CA MET A 1 7.20 4.05 10.80
C MET A 1 6.86 5.50 10.53
N LEU A 2 5.59 5.81 10.40
CA LEU A 2 5.16 7.18 10.17
C LEU A 2 5.41 8.01 11.42
N LYS A 3 6.02 9.18 11.24
CA LYS A 3 6.27 10.05 12.37
C LYS A 3 5.00 10.78 12.78
N ASN A 4 4.95 11.16 14.04
CA ASN A 4 3.82 11.90 14.56
C ASN A 4 3.96 13.38 14.19
N VAL A 5 3.49 13.71 12.99
CA VAL A 5 3.54 15.05 12.44
C VAL A 5 2.14 15.64 12.49
N ALA A 6 2.04 16.89 12.92
CA ALA A 6 0.73 17.56 12.96
C ALA A 6 0.11 17.56 11.57
N GLY A 7 -1.15 17.14 11.48
CA GLY A 7 -1.85 17.04 10.21
C GLY A 7 -1.64 15.71 9.49
N SER A 8 -0.99 14.74 10.12
CA SER A 8 -0.83 13.42 9.52
C SER A 8 -1.58 12.38 10.33
N SER A 9 -2.04 11.35 9.65
CA SER A 9 -2.67 10.20 10.30
C SER A 9 -2.37 8.94 9.52
N PHE A 10 -2.38 7.83 10.25
CA PHE A 10 -2.17 6.51 9.67
C PHE A 10 -3.10 5.52 10.40
N ASP A 11 -3.88 4.80 9.64
CA ASP A 11 -4.76 3.77 10.17
C ASP A 11 -4.49 2.46 9.47
N GLU A 12 -4.52 1.39 10.23
CA GLU A 12 -4.40 0.04 9.68
C GLU A 12 -5.64 -0.75 10.09
N ILE A 13 -6.34 -1.28 9.10
CA ILE A 13 -7.58 -2.01 9.29
C ILE A 13 -7.38 -3.44 8.83
N ASN A 14 -7.52 -4.38 9.75
CA ASN A 14 -7.48 -5.81 9.42
C ASN A 14 -8.90 -6.26 9.16
N LEU A 15 -9.25 -6.42 7.88
CA LEU A 15 -10.61 -6.85 7.53
C LEU A 15 -10.81 -8.31 7.85
N GLU A 16 -9.83 -9.13 7.52
CA GLU A 16 -9.82 -10.53 7.87
C GLU A 16 -8.41 -11.06 7.67
N ASN A 17 -8.19 -12.30 8.03
CA ASN A 17 -6.87 -12.88 7.89
C ASN A 17 -6.42 -12.80 6.44
N GLY A 18 -5.26 -12.22 6.20
CA GLY A 18 -4.70 -12.05 4.87
C GLY A 18 -5.25 -10.88 4.09
N PHE A 19 -6.00 -9.97 4.73
CA PHE A 19 -6.56 -8.81 4.04
C PHE A 19 -6.53 -7.60 4.95
N ARG A 20 -5.71 -6.61 4.58
CA ARG A 20 -5.51 -5.39 5.37
C ARG A 20 -5.62 -4.16 4.49
N ILE A 21 -6.05 -3.08 5.10
CA ILE A 21 -6.09 -1.76 4.47
C ILE A 21 -5.21 -0.84 5.28
N LEU A 22 -4.33 -0.11 4.60
CA LEU A 22 -3.53 0.94 5.21
C LEU A 22 -4.01 2.27 4.65
N GLU A 23 -4.32 3.21 5.54
CA GLU A 23 -4.77 4.53 5.12
C GLU A 23 -3.78 5.57 5.62
N PHE A 24 -3.30 6.40 4.70
CA PHE A 24 -2.35 7.47 5.01
C PHE A 24 -2.97 8.80 4.63
N GLN A 25 -2.89 9.75 5.53
CA GLN A 25 -3.32 11.11 5.25
C GLN A 25 -2.23 12.07 5.70
N ASN A 26 -1.78 12.91 4.79
CA ASN A 26 -0.76 13.91 5.08
C ASN A 26 -1.32 15.28 4.70
N SER A 27 -1.86 15.99 5.69
CA SER A 27 -2.36 17.36 5.49
C SER A 27 -1.29 18.40 5.85
N SER A 28 -0.10 17.95 6.20
CA SER A 28 1.00 18.84 6.58
C SER A 28 1.72 19.37 5.34
N ASP A 29 2.70 20.22 5.59
CA ASP A 29 3.57 20.74 4.54
C ASP A 29 4.89 19.98 4.45
N GLU A 30 5.01 18.87 5.19
CA GLU A 30 6.22 18.07 5.20
C GLU A 30 5.99 16.77 4.45
N THR A 31 7.07 16.25 3.86
CA THR A 31 7.04 14.91 3.27
C THR A 31 7.23 13.88 4.38
N LEU A 32 6.35 12.90 4.43
CA LEU A 32 6.41 11.84 5.43
C LEU A 32 6.99 10.59 4.82
N ARG A 33 7.63 9.77 5.65
CA ARG A 33 8.19 8.49 5.19
C ARG A 33 7.57 7.37 5.99
N PHE A 34 7.28 6.28 5.28
CA PHE A 34 6.73 5.08 5.88
C PHE A 34 7.47 3.88 5.34
N GLU A 35 7.86 2.97 6.24
CA GLU A 35 8.54 1.73 5.84
C GLU A 35 7.91 0.56 6.56
N ARG A 36 7.70 -0.52 5.83
CA ARG A 36 7.20 -1.76 6.42
C ARG A 36 7.63 -2.94 5.56
N ASN A 37 8.05 -4.01 6.22
CA ASN A 37 8.36 -5.25 5.52
C ASN A 37 7.07 -5.95 5.13
N ILE A 38 6.97 -6.30 3.85
CA ILE A 38 5.85 -7.08 3.32
C ILE A 38 6.46 -8.27 2.62
N ASP A 39 6.03 -9.46 3.02
CA ASP A 39 6.62 -10.65 2.43
C ASP A 39 5.99 -10.98 1.07
N SER A 40 6.59 -11.96 0.39
CA SER A 40 6.24 -12.28 -0.99
C SER A 40 4.87 -12.95 -1.12
N THR A 41 4.20 -13.24 -0.03
CA THR A 41 2.86 -13.85 -0.09
C THR A 41 1.76 -12.82 -0.27
N PHE A 42 2.10 -11.52 -0.28
CA PHE A 42 1.09 -10.47 -0.40
C PHE A 42 1.15 -9.77 -1.74
N ILE A 43 -0.04 -9.50 -2.28
CA ILE A 43 -0.23 -8.57 -3.38
C ILE A 43 -0.50 -7.21 -2.76
N GLN A 44 0.11 -6.18 -3.31
CA GLN A 44 -0.06 -4.81 -2.81
C GLN A 44 -0.73 -3.97 -3.89
N MET A 45 -1.76 -3.23 -3.52
CA MET A 45 -2.40 -2.26 -4.40
C MET A 45 -2.41 -0.92 -3.68
N HIS A 46 -1.82 0.08 -4.31
CA HIS A 46 -1.67 1.40 -3.70
C HIS A 46 -2.39 2.43 -4.56
N PHE A 47 -3.28 3.20 -3.94
CA PHE A 47 -4.12 4.17 -4.63
C PHE A 47 -3.86 5.55 -4.06
N CYS A 48 -3.38 6.46 -4.90
CA CYS A 48 -3.23 7.86 -4.49
C CYS A 48 -4.53 8.60 -4.82
N LEU A 49 -5.34 8.82 -3.80
CA LEU A 49 -6.63 9.46 -3.99
C LEU A 49 -6.49 10.95 -4.20
N LYS A 50 -5.42 11.55 -3.66
CA LYS A 50 -5.17 12.97 -3.75
C LYS A 50 -3.70 13.20 -3.48
N GLY A 51 -3.08 14.14 -4.18
CA GLY A 51 -1.70 14.51 -3.96
C GLY A 51 -0.75 13.61 -4.71
N ASN A 52 0.41 13.36 -4.14
CA ASN A 52 1.45 12.58 -4.81
C ASN A 52 2.23 11.76 -3.80
N SER A 53 2.76 10.63 -4.27
CA SER A 53 3.57 9.75 -3.46
C SER A 53 4.67 9.15 -4.31
N LYS A 54 5.70 8.61 -3.66
CA LYS A 54 6.79 7.96 -4.36
C LYS A 54 7.15 6.68 -3.61
N PHE A 55 7.25 5.59 -4.36
CA PHE A 55 7.69 4.30 -3.82
C PHE A 55 9.14 4.09 -4.18
N LEU A 56 9.95 3.67 -3.21
CA LEU A 56 11.37 3.45 -3.38
C LEU A 56 11.66 1.96 -3.26
N PHE A 57 12.54 1.46 -4.10
CA PHE A 57 12.93 0.05 -4.11
C PHE A 57 14.43 -0.07 -4.21
N ASN A 58 14.95 -1.19 -3.70
CA ASN A 58 16.35 -1.53 -3.82
C ASN A 58 17.24 -0.39 -3.30
N ASN A 59 16.99 -0.01 -2.04
CA ASN A 59 17.74 1.05 -1.35
C ASN A 59 17.68 2.38 -2.09
N GLY A 60 16.58 2.64 -2.77
CA GLY A 60 16.39 3.89 -3.47
C GLY A 60 16.91 3.91 -4.89
N ASN A 61 17.47 2.78 -5.38
CA ASN A 61 17.96 2.72 -6.75
C ASN A 61 16.85 2.80 -7.78
N TYR A 62 15.65 2.39 -7.40
CA TYR A 62 14.47 2.47 -8.27
C TYR A 62 13.36 3.18 -7.53
N SER A 63 12.59 3.96 -8.26
CA SER A 63 11.44 4.62 -7.67
C SER A 63 10.31 4.69 -8.67
N PHE A 64 9.08 4.75 -8.14
CA PHE A 64 7.87 4.97 -8.92
C PHE A 64 7.05 6.05 -8.27
N ASP A 65 6.60 7.01 -9.07
CA ASP A 65 5.67 8.01 -8.59
C ASP A 65 4.26 7.45 -8.73
N VAL A 66 3.46 7.56 -7.68
CA VAL A 66 2.03 7.28 -7.77
C VAL A 66 1.34 8.61 -7.59
N LEU A 67 0.90 9.17 -8.70
CA LEU A 67 0.40 10.53 -8.77
C LEU A 67 -1.09 10.58 -8.42
N ASP A 68 -1.61 11.79 -8.35
CA ASP A 68 -3.01 12.04 -8.03
C ASP A 68 -3.94 11.17 -8.88
N LYS A 69 -4.82 10.44 -8.23
CA LYS A 69 -5.82 9.57 -8.86
C LYS A 69 -5.25 8.41 -9.66
N HIS A 70 -4.01 8.05 -9.37
CA HIS A 70 -3.37 6.89 -9.99
C HIS A 70 -3.20 5.78 -8.96
N SER A 71 -2.93 4.59 -9.47
CA SER A 71 -2.70 3.43 -8.62
C SER A 71 -1.59 2.58 -9.20
N ILE A 72 -1.04 1.71 -8.35
CA ILE A 72 0.00 0.78 -8.75
C ILE A 72 -0.28 -0.56 -8.07
N LEU A 73 -0.02 -1.65 -8.78
CA LEU A 73 -0.11 -2.99 -8.22
C LEU A 73 1.29 -3.57 -8.18
N LEU A 74 1.68 -4.10 -7.02
CA LEU A 74 2.99 -4.67 -6.81
C LEU A 74 2.85 -6.10 -6.33
N TYR A 75 3.54 -7.03 -6.99
CA TYR A 75 3.56 -8.41 -6.58
C TYR A 75 4.78 -9.10 -7.17
N ASN A 76 5.50 -9.84 -6.33
CA ASN A 76 6.60 -10.65 -6.77
C ASN A 76 6.63 -11.91 -5.91
N PRO A 77 6.24 -13.08 -6.47
CA PRO A 77 6.16 -14.31 -5.68
C PRO A 77 7.52 -14.82 -5.21
N GLN A 78 8.61 -14.29 -5.76
CA GLN A 78 9.95 -14.77 -5.46
C GLN A 78 10.73 -13.85 -4.54
N ARG A 79 10.18 -12.67 -4.22
CA ARG A 79 10.87 -11.69 -3.39
C ARG A 79 9.90 -10.92 -2.54
N ASP A 80 10.33 -10.61 -1.33
CA ASP A 80 9.61 -9.67 -0.51
C ASP A 80 9.71 -8.29 -1.16
N LEU A 81 8.61 -7.55 -1.12
CA LEU A 81 8.55 -6.18 -1.62
C LEU A 81 8.18 -5.28 -0.46
N PRO A 82 9.16 -4.80 0.30
CA PRO A 82 8.84 -3.91 1.42
C PRO A 82 8.28 -2.60 0.91
N ILE A 83 7.36 -2.05 1.69
CA ILE A 83 6.85 -0.71 1.42
C ILE A 83 7.91 0.28 1.92
N ASN A 84 8.39 1.11 1.03
CA ASN A 84 9.25 2.24 1.36
C ASN A 84 8.67 3.43 0.61
N LEU A 85 7.98 4.28 1.33
CA LEU A 85 7.03 5.22 0.74
C LEU A 85 7.31 6.62 1.23
N GLU A 86 7.33 7.56 0.29
CA GLU A 86 7.34 8.99 0.59
C GLU A 86 5.96 9.54 0.26
N ILE A 87 5.34 10.17 1.25
CA ILE A 87 4.00 10.74 1.12
C ILE A 87 4.18 12.26 1.15
N TYR A 88 3.93 12.90 0.03
CA TYR A 88 4.16 14.33 -0.10
C TYR A 88 3.06 15.12 0.59
N PRO A 89 3.24 16.44 0.75
CA PRO A 89 2.22 17.27 1.39
C PRO A 89 0.87 17.15 0.69
N LYS A 90 -0.20 17.24 1.48
CA LYS A 90 -1.58 17.28 0.99
C LYS A 90 -1.96 16.01 0.22
N THR A 91 -1.55 14.87 0.73
CA THR A 91 -1.74 13.57 0.06
C THR A 91 -2.61 12.65 0.90
N ILE A 92 -3.48 11.92 0.20
CA ILE A 92 -4.27 10.83 0.77
C ILE A 92 -3.98 9.59 -0.05
N LEU A 93 -3.51 8.54 0.62
CA LEU A 93 -3.12 7.30 -0.01
C LEU A 93 -3.77 6.14 0.71
N VAL A 94 -4.26 5.17 -0.05
CA VAL A 94 -4.84 3.95 0.50
C VAL A 94 -4.11 2.76 -0.10
N SER A 95 -3.70 1.84 0.75
CA SER A 95 -3.01 0.63 0.31
C SER A 95 -3.79 -0.59 0.75
N LEU A 96 -3.95 -1.54 -0.17
CA LEU A 96 -4.57 -2.82 0.11
C LEU A 96 -3.49 -3.88 0.09
N LEU A 97 -3.44 -4.70 1.15
CA LEU A 97 -2.53 -5.83 1.24
C LEU A 97 -3.39 -7.09 1.30
N ILE A 98 -3.30 -7.92 0.28
CA ILE A 98 -4.07 -9.14 0.24
C ILE A 98 -3.13 -10.32 -0.01
N SER A 99 -3.20 -11.35 0.84
CA SER A 99 -2.35 -12.52 0.65
C SER A 99 -2.76 -13.26 -0.62
N ILE A 100 -1.79 -13.91 -1.25
CA ILE A 100 -2.11 -14.67 -2.47
C ILE A 100 -3.11 -15.78 -2.16
N GLU A 101 -3.04 -16.35 -0.99
CA GLU A 101 -3.99 -17.36 -0.55
C GLU A 101 -5.40 -16.79 -0.45
N LYS A 102 -5.52 -15.60 0.15
CA LYS A 102 -6.81 -14.93 0.27
C LYS A 102 -7.35 -14.53 -1.11
N PHE A 103 -6.47 -14.04 -1.96
CA PHE A 103 -6.83 -13.67 -3.32
C PHE A 103 -7.41 -14.88 -4.07
N HIS A 104 -6.71 -16.01 -4.02
CA HIS A 104 -7.20 -17.25 -4.66
C HIS A 104 -8.51 -17.69 -4.07
N SER A 105 -8.65 -17.58 -2.75
CA SER A 105 -9.88 -17.96 -2.06
C SER A 105 -11.07 -17.16 -2.59
N LEU A 106 -10.89 -15.87 -2.78
CA LEU A 106 -11.96 -15.01 -3.30
C LEU A 106 -12.34 -15.39 -4.72
N PHE A 107 -11.36 -15.63 -5.56
CA PHE A 107 -11.64 -15.99 -6.95
C PHE A 107 -12.17 -17.41 -7.10
N SER A 108 -11.66 -18.34 -6.31
CA SER A 108 -12.19 -19.70 -6.33
C SER A 108 -13.65 -19.73 -5.89
N LYS A 109 -13.95 -18.99 -4.84
CA LYS A 109 -15.31 -18.88 -4.35
C LYS A 109 -16.21 -18.27 -5.41
N GLU A 110 -15.74 -17.24 -6.07
CA GLU A 110 -16.47 -16.58 -7.14
C GLU A 110 -16.71 -17.52 -8.30
N ALA A 111 -15.66 -18.24 -8.71
CA ALA A 111 -15.76 -19.16 -9.84
C ALA A 111 -16.73 -20.32 -9.57
N ASN A 112 -16.82 -20.75 -8.31
CA ASN A 112 -17.64 -21.89 -7.92
C ASN A 112 -18.94 -21.48 -7.26
N GLY A 113 -19.18 -20.20 -7.12
CA GLY A 113 -20.30 -19.71 -6.33
C GLY A 113 -21.66 -20.08 -6.86
N LYS A 114 -21.74 -20.38 -8.11
CA LYS A 114 -23.00 -20.76 -8.73
C LYS A 114 -23.21 -22.26 -8.80
N ASN A 115 -22.28 -23.00 -8.30
CA ASN A 115 -22.35 -24.46 -8.30
C ASN A 115 -23.19 -24.95 -7.15
#